data_02b9c3d95de707dc88f69bb4349dd8f0
#
_entry.id   02b9c3d95de707dc88f69bb4349dd8f0
#
_cell.length_a   1.000
_cell.length_b   1.000
_cell.length_c   1.000
_cell.angle_alpha   90.00
_cell.angle_beta   90.00
_cell.angle_gamma   90.00
#
_symmetry.space_group_name_H-M   'P 1'
#
loop_
_entity.id
_entity.type
_entity.pdbx_description
1 polymer ?
#
loop_
_entity_poly.entity_id
_entity_poly.type
_entity_poly.pdbx_seq_one_letter_code
_entity_poly.pdbx_strand_id
1 'polypeptide(L)'
;MSNKMSKIDLTQYGITGTKEIIYNPSYEELFKEETLPTLEGYEKGVVTELGAVNVMTGVYTGRSPKDKFIVLDDHSKDNVWWTTEEYPNDNKPVTEKTWDVVKEIAIKELSNKKLYVVDRFCGANKDTRMAVRFIMEVAWQAHFVTNMFIAPSEEELKDFKPDFVVYNASKAKVENYKELGLNSETAVVFNITSREQVIINTWYGGEMKKGMFSMMNYFLPLEGIASMHCSANTDKNGENTAVFFGLSGTGKTTLSTDPKRLLIGDDEHGWDDNGVFNFEGGCYAKVINLDKDSEPDIYNAISRDALLENVTVDAEGKIDFKDKSVTENTRVSYPINHIESIVRPVSAGPAAKNVIFLSADAFGVLPPVSILTPEQTKYYFLSGFTAKLAGTERGITEPTPTFSACFGQAFLELHPTKYAEELVKRMEKSGAKAYLVNTGWNGTGKRISIRDTRGIIDDILDGAILKAPTKKLPIFDFEIPTELPGVDPKILDPRDTYANPEEWEVKAKDLAERFIKNFKKYTNNAAGKALVAAGPQL
;
A
#
# COMPACT_ATOMS: atom_id res chain seq x y z
N MET A 1 -8.68 -34.87 13.84
CA MET A 1 -8.23 -33.65 14.52
C MET A 1 -6.75 -33.60 14.96
N SER A 2 -5.87 -34.47 14.54
CA SER A 2 -4.53 -34.49 15.17
C SER A 2 -3.33 -34.70 14.27
N ASN A 3 -3.41 -34.41 12.97
CA ASN A 3 -2.27 -34.69 12.07
C ASN A 3 -1.63 -33.50 11.38
N LYS A 4 -1.99 -32.26 11.76
CA LYS A 4 -1.35 -31.06 11.21
C LYS A 4 -0.04 -30.66 11.93
N MET A 5 0.24 -31.24 13.09
CA MET A 5 1.32 -30.81 13.98
C MET A 5 2.70 -31.44 13.74
N SER A 6 2.83 -32.43 12.87
CA SER A 6 4.04 -33.27 12.90
C SER A 6 5.15 -32.91 11.91
N LYS A 7 5.09 -31.78 11.18
CA LYS A 7 6.03 -31.56 10.07
C LYS A 7 6.81 -30.24 10.03
N ILE A 8 6.63 -29.33 10.97
CA ILE A 8 7.44 -28.11 10.96
C ILE A 8 8.57 -28.20 11.98
N ASP A 9 9.77 -28.30 11.44
CA ASP A 9 10.99 -28.28 12.24
C ASP A 9 11.56 -26.86 12.23
N LEU A 10 11.37 -26.14 13.33
CA LEU A 10 11.91 -24.78 13.50
C LEU A 10 13.41 -24.77 13.82
N THR A 11 14.00 -25.92 14.15
CA THR A 11 15.43 -26.02 14.43
C THR A 11 16.27 -25.69 13.18
N GLN A 12 15.71 -25.92 11.99
CA GLN A 12 16.36 -25.50 10.74
C GLN A 12 16.60 -23.98 10.67
N TYR A 13 15.83 -23.18 11.42
CA TYR A 13 15.98 -21.73 11.54
C TYR A 13 16.78 -21.30 12.78
N GLY A 14 17.29 -22.25 13.55
CA GLY A 14 17.99 -22.00 14.80
C GLY A 14 17.08 -21.82 16.03
N ILE A 15 15.76 -21.93 15.86
CA ILE A 15 14.78 -21.82 16.95
C ILE A 15 14.70 -23.17 17.67
N THR A 16 14.98 -23.17 18.99
CA THR A 16 15.06 -24.39 19.80
C THR A 16 14.14 -24.34 21.01
N GLY A 17 13.85 -25.51 21.58
CA GLY A 17 13.05 -25.62 22.80
C GLY A 17 11.60 -25.18 22.63
N THR A 18 11.05 -25.22 21.44
CA THR A 18 9.66 -24.84 21.16
C THR A 18 8.71 -25.71 21.98
N LYS A 19 7.84 -25.07 22.79
CA LYS A 19 6.89 -25.77 23.67
C LYS A 19 5.65 -26.26 22.91
N GLU A 20 5.17 -25.47 21.97
CA GLU A 20 3.99 -25.77 21.16
C GLU A 20 4.04 -24.95 19.87
N ILE A 21 3.59 -25.50 18.77
CA ILE A 21 3.39 -24.80 17.50
C ILE A 21 1.93 -24.84 17.12
N ILE A 22 1.30 -23.68 17.00
CA ILE A 22 -0.02 -23.55 16.37
C ILE A 22 0.23 -23.21 14.90
N TYR A 23 -0.01 -24.21 14.05
CA TYR A 23 0.29 -24.13 12.62
C TYR A 23 -0.95 -23.86 11.79
N ASN A 24 -0.92 -22.79 10.97
CA ASN A 24 -2.04 -22.39 10.11
C ASN A 24 -3.39 -22.49 10.81
N PRO A 25 -3.57 -21.78 11.95
CA PRO A 25 -4.80 -21.88 12.72
C PRO A 25 -6.01 -21.45 11.91
N SER A 26 -7.15 -22.11 12.16
CA SER A 26 -8.45 -21.69 11.66
C SER A 26 -8.89 -20.38 12.35
N TYR A 27 -9.86 -19.68 11.79
CA TYR A 27 -10.43 -18.50 12.45
C TYR A 27 -11.01 -18.82 13.84
N GLU A 28 -11.58 -20.01 14.02
CA GLU A 28 -12.05 -20.47 15.34
C GLU A 28 -10.89 -20.63 16.33
N GLU A 29 -9.80 -21.23 15.91
CA GLU A 29 -8.59 -21.39 16.74
C GLU A 29 -7.96 -20.02 17.04
N LEU A 30 -7.87 -19.12 16.06
CA LEU A 30 -7.36 -17.75 16.25
C LEU A 30 -8.20 -16.97 17.25
N PHE A 31 -9.51 -17.00 17.11
CA PHE A 31 -10.42 -16.34 18.04
C PHE A 31 -10.20 -16.83 19.48
N LYS A 32 -10.09 -18.14 19.67
CA LYS A 32 -9.82 -18.74 20.97
C LYS A 32 -8.46 -18.30 21.52
N GLU A 33 -7.41 -18.38 20.71
CA GLU A 33 -6.04 -18.06 21.13
C GLU A 33 -5.86 -16.57 21.49
N GLU A 34 -6.44 -15.65 20.73
CA GLU A 34 -6.30 -14.20 20.96
C GLU A 34 -7.22 -13.64 22.03
N THR A 35 -8.18 -14.44 22.52
CA THR A 35 -9.10 -14.05 23.59
C THR A 35 -8.99 -14.92 24.85
N LEU A 36 -7.92 -15.70 25.00
CA LEU A 36 -7.67 -16.50 26.20
C LEU A 36 -7.73 -15.64 27.45
N PRO A 37 -8.45 -16.05 28.51
CA PRO A 37 -8.57 -15.27 29.75
C PRO A 37 -7.23 -15.01 30.46
N THR A 38 -6.22 -15.83 30.17
CA THR A 38 -4.88 -15.72 30.76
C THR A 38 -3.99 -14.69 30.08
N LEU A 39 -4.39 -14.15 28.91
CA LEU A 39 -3.62 -13.13 28.21
C LEU A 39 -3.72 -11.78 28.92
N GLU A 40 -2.61 -11.05 28.90
CA GLU A 40 -2.49 -9.72 29.50
C GLU A 40 -1.86 -8.74 28.51
N GLY A 41 -2.07 -7.44 28.76
CA GLY A 41 -1.46 -6.37 27.99
C GLY A 41 -1.85 -6.41 26.52
N TYR A 42 -0.87 -6.19 25.65
CA TYR A 42 -1.09 -6.09 24.20
C TYR A 42 -1.38 -7.43 23.50
N GLU A 43 -1.20 -8.56 24.18
CA GLU A 43 -1.58 -9.87 23.63
C GLU A 43 -3.09 -10.11 23.69
N LYS A 44 -3.79 -9.41 24.58
CA LYS A 44 -5.21 -9.65 24.85
C LYS A 44 -6.12 -8.98 23.85
N GLY A 45 -6.84 -9.79 23.08
CA GLY A 45 -7.93 -9.33 22.24
C GLY A 45 -9.23 -9.16 23.04
N VAL A 46 -10.01 -8.16 22.65
CA VAL A 46 -11.33 -7.85 23.24
C VAL A 46 -12.39 -8.01 22.17
N VAL A 47 -13.41 -8.81 22.45
CA VAL A 47 -14.54 -9.01 21.52
C VAL A 47 -15.42 -7.76 21.52
N THR A 48 -15.73 -7.25 20.33
CA THR A 48 -16.57 -6.08 20.14
C THR A 48 -18.02 -6.45 19.86
N GLU A 49 -18.92 -5.47 19.92
CA GLU A 49 -20.34 -5.63 19.58
C GLU A 49 -20.60 -6.11 18.15
N LEU A 50 -19.64 -5.86 17.24
CA LEU A 50 -19.72 -6.31 15.84
C LEU A 50 -19.18 -7.74 15.64
N GLY A 51 -18.72 -8.38 16.70
CA GLY A 51 -18.17 -9.73 16.66
C GLY A 51 -16.67 -9.81 16.36
N ALA A 52 -16.09 -8.77 15.78
CA ALA A 52 -14.65 -8.68 15.54
C ALA A 52 -13.89 -8.46 16.84
N VAL A 53 -12.69 -9.00 16.92
CA VAL A 53 -11.77 -8.78 18.04
C VAL A 53 -11.00 -7.49 17.78
N ASN A 54 -10.84 -6.67 18.83
CA ASN A 54 -9.96 -5.51 18.84
C ASN A 54 -8.71 -5.80 19.65
N VAL A 55 -7.56 -5.39 19.12
CA VAL A 55 -6.26 -5.50 19.78
C VAL A 55 -5.57 -4.13 19.83
N MET A 56 -4.67 -3.98 20.80
CA MET A 56 -3.80 -2.81 20.90
C MET A 56 -2.40 -3.19 20.42
N THR A 57 -1.82 -2.37 19.54
CA THR A 57 -0.52 -2.66 18.95
C THR A 57 0.66 -2.07 19.73
N GLY A 58 0.40 -1.50 20.89
CA GLY A 58 1.43 -0.95 21.78
C GLY A 58 1.91 0.43 21.36
N VAL A 59 3.17 0.68 21.56
CA VAL A 59 3.82 1.98 21.27
C VAL A 59 3.72 2.33 19.77
N TYR A 60 3.84 1.33 18.92
CA TYR A 60 3.77 1.52 17.47
C TYR A 60 2.36 1.26 16.97
N THR A 61 1.68 2.33 16.59
CA THR A 61 0.34 2.27 15.99
C THR A 61 0.36 2.43 14.47
N GLY A 62 1.55 2.37 13.89
CA GLY A 62 1.85 2.43 12.48
C GLY A 62 3.23 1.86 12.21
N ARG A 63 3.62 1.82 10.94
CA ARG A 63 4.98 1.40 10.55
C ARG A 63 6.01 2.39 11.07
N SER A 64 7.25 1.89 11.21
CA SER A 64 8.40 2.69 11.63
C SER A 64 9.45 2.76 10.51
N PRO A 65 9.31 3.66 9.52
CA PRO A 65 10.25 3.77 8.40
C PRO A 65 11.68 4.09 8.84
N LYS A 66 11.85 4.79 9.96
CA LYS A 66 13.17 5.12 10.50
C LYS A 66 13.94 3.88 10.99
N ASP A 67 13.23 2.81 11.31
CA ASP A 67 13.79 1.56 11.82
C ASP A 67 13.88 0.46 10.75
N LYS A 68 13.56 0.79 9.49
CA LYS A 68 13.71 -0.10 8.34
C LYS A 68 15.14 -0.06 7.83
N PHE A 69 15.71 -1.26 7.60
CA PHE A 69 17.06 -1.43 7.05
C PHE A 69 17.11 -2.61 6.10
N ILE A 70 18.05 -2.55 5.16
CA ILE A 70 18.32 -3.62 4.19
C ILE A 70 19.79 -4.00 4.31
N VAL A 71 20.08 -5.29 4.33
CA VAL A 71 21.46 -5.79 4.36
C VAL A 71 22.19 -5.42 3.07
N LEU A 72 23.31 -4.74 3.22
CA LEU A 72 24.21 -4.44 2.12
C LEU A 72 25.25 -5.55 2.02
N ASP A 73 25.17 -6.31 0.93
CA ASP A 73 26.08 -7.40 0.58
C ASP A 73 26.44 -7.35 -0.92
N ASP A 74 27.20 -8.32 -1.38
CA ASP A 74 27.63 -8.34 -2.78
C ASP A 74 26.48 -8.44 -3.79
N HIS A 75 25.36 -9.03 -3.40
CA HIS A 75 24.17 -9.15 -4.24
C HIS A 75 23.34 -7.85 -4.23
N SER A 76 23.07 -7.27 -3.06
CA SER A 76 22.18 -6.12 -2.93
C SER A 76 22.83 -4.78 -3.28
N LYS A 77 24.15 -4.66 -3.14
CA LYS A 77 24.87 -3.37 -3.27
C LYS A 77 24.61 -2.65 -4.61
N ASP A 78 24.48 -3.39 -5.70
CA ASP A 78 24.33 -2.83 -7.04
C ASP A 78 22.88 -2.76 -7.55
N ASN A 79 21.93 -3.33 -6.80
CA ASN A 79 20.53 -3.45 -7.22
C ASN A 79 19.58 -2.53 -6.45
N VAL A 80 19.83 -2.32 -5.18
CA VAL A 80 18.92 -1.56 -4.31
C VAL A 80 19.09 -0.06 -4.56
N TRP A 81 17.98 0.64 -4.56
CA TRP A 81 17.95 2.10 -4.59
C TRP A 81 18.26 2.65 -3.19
N TRP A 82 19.54 2.72 -2.87
CA TRP A 82 20.01 3.14 -1.55
C TRP A 82 19.78 4.62 -1.27
N THR A 83 19.53 4.94 0.00
CA THR A 83 19.43 6.32 0.47
C THR A 83 20.76 7.06 0.26
N THR A 84 20.66 8.37 -0.05
CA THR A 84 21.81 9.27 -0.11
C THR A 84 21.53 10.51 0.73
N GLU A 85 22.57 11.28 1.09
CA GLU A 85 22.39 12.55 1.81
C GLU A 85 21.61 13.56 0.97
N GLU A 86 21.88 13.61 -0.32
CA GLU A 86 21.22 14.53 -1.25
C GLU A 86 19.74 14.17 -1.49
N TYR A 87 19.46 12.86 -1.61
CA TYR A 87 18.11 12.36 -1.86
C TYR A 87 17.81 11.19 -0.92
N PRO A 88 17.39 11.49 0.33
CA PRO A 88 17.11 10.45 1.31
C PRO A 88 15.88 9.62 0.95
N ASN A 89 15.96 8.33 1.24
CA ASN A 89 14.84 7.40 1.17
C ASN A 89 14.91 6.37 2.31
N ASP A 90 13.98 5.42 2.35
CA ASP A 90 13.88 4.47 3.45
C ASP A 90 14.77 3.22 3.27
N ASN A 91 15.55 3.14 2.19
CA ASN A 91 16.45 2.01 1.94
C ASN A 91 17.81 2.28 2.55
N LYS A 92 17.89 2.13 3.87
CA LYS A 92 19.12 2.35 4.63
C LYS A 92 19.90 1.04 4.77
N PRO A 93 21.22 1.06 4.50
CA PRO A 93 22.03 -0.15 4.57
C PRO A 93 22.39 -0.53 6.02
N VAL A 94 22.51 -1.82 6.26
CA VAL A 94 23.20 -2.37 7.43
C VAL A 94 24.21 -3.42 6.97
N THR A 95 25.22 -3.67 7.79
CA THR A 95 26.22 -4.69 7.52
C THR A 95 25.68 -6.10 7.71
N GLU A 96 26.32 -7.08 7.11
CA GLU A 96 26.04 -8.51 7.35
C GLU A 96 26.23 -8.88 8.82
N LYS A 97 27.21 -8.27 9.50
CA LYS A 97 27.41 -8.44 10.94
C LYS A 97 26.20 -7.96 11.76
N THR A 98 25.67 -6.79 11.45
CA THR A 98 24.44 -6.29 12.10
C THR A 98 23.28 -7.24 11.86
N TRP A 99 23.12 -7.75 10.64
CA TRP A 99 22.10 -8.75 10.32
C TRP A 99 22.23 -9.99 11.21
N ASP A 100 23.43 -10.54 11.35
CA ASP A 100 23.66 -11.73 12.17
C ASP A 100 23.24 -11.49 13.62
N VAL A 101 23.56 -10.32 14.18
CA VAL A 101 23.18 -9.97 15.55
C VAL A 101 21.66 -9.82 15.72
N VAL A 102 20.98 -9.08 14.82
CA VAL A 102 19.51 -8.90 14.93
C VAL A 102 18.77 -10.21 14.72
N LYS A 103 19.23 -11.05 13.81
CA LYS A 103 18.65 -12.39 13.60
C LYS A 103 18.84 -13.27 14.85
N GLU A 104 20.00 -13.25 15.47
CA GLU A 104 20.26 -13.98 16.72
C GLU A 104 19.33 -13.52 17.85
N ILE A 105 19.12 -12.21 18.01
CA ILE A 105 18.17 -11.66 18.99
C ILE A 105 16.77 -12.20 18.74
N ALA A 106 16.31 -12.20 17.49
CA ALA A 106 14.97 -12.71 17.12
C ALA A 106 14.84 -14.22 17.39
N ILE A 107 15.83 -15.00 17.01
CA ILE A 107 15.86 -16.45 17.23
C ILE A 107 15.84 -16.78 18.72
N LYS A 108 16.61 -16.07 19.52
CA LYS A 108 16.62 -16.25 20.98
C LYS A 108 15.25 -15.94 21.59
N GLU A 109 14.62 -14.83 21.17
CA GLU A 109 13.27 -14.47 21.63
C GLU A 109 12.24 -15.53 21.27
N LEU A 110 12.31 -16.07 20.05
CA LEU A 110 11.36 -17.06 19.55
C LEU A 110 11.63 -18.48 20.06
N SER A 111 12.70 -18.72 20.80
CA SER A 111 13.02 -20.03 21.38
C SER A 111 12.37 -20.23 22.76
N ASN A 112 12.17 -21.49 23.14
CA ASN A 112 11.66 -21.92 24.46
C ASN A 112 10.26 -21.41 24.80
N LYS A 113 9.40 -21.27 23.81
CA LYS A 113 8.02 -20.80 24.01
C LYS A 113 7.04 -21.40 22.99
N LYS A 114 5.76 -21.10 23.19
CA LYS A 114 4.69 -21.37 22.23
C LYS A 114 4.79 -20.39 21.08
N LEU A 115 4.66 -20.88 19.85
CA LEU A 115 4.74 -20.07 18.63
C LEU A 115 3.54 -20.32 17.71
N TYR A 116 3.27 -19.33 16.89
CA TYR A 116 2.33 -19.37 15.77
C TYR A 116 3.12 -19.35 14.48
N VAL A 117 2.88 -20.33 13.62
CA VAL A 117 3.51 -20.41 12.30
C VAL A 117 2.42 -20.44 11.24
N VAL A 118 2.46 -19.46 10.34
CA VAL A 118 1.47 -19.30 9.29
C VAL A 118 2.17 -19.31 7.95
N ASP A 119 1.78 -20.25 7.08
CA ASP A 119 2.26 -20.38 5.71
C ASP A 119 1.22 -19.81 4.75
N ARG A 120 1.62 -18.85 3.94
CA ARG A 120 0.76 -18.11 3.02
C ARG A 120 1.46 -17.81 1.70
N PHE A 121 0.68 -17.40 0.72
CA PHE A 121 1.20 -16.84 -0.52
C PHE A 121 1.01 -15.33 -0.56
N CYS A 122 2.01 -14.63 -1.10
CA CYS A 122 1.92 -13.23 -1.51
C CYS A 122 1.85 -13.21 -3.04
N GLY A 123 0.70 -12.82 -3.58
CA GLY A 123 0.42 -12.84 -5.02
C GLY A 123 -0.58 -13.91 -5.45
N ALA A 124 -1.62 -13.51 -6.18
CA ALA A 124 -2.67 -14.41 -6.66
C ALA A 124 -2.25 -15.22 -7.91
N ASN A 125 -1.21 -14.80 -8.63
CA ASN A 125 -0.71 -15.53 -9.78
C ASN A 125 0.23 -16.66 -9.31
N LYS A 126 -0.14 -17.89 -9.63
CA LYS A 126 0.61 -19.09 -9.23
C LYS A 126 2.05 -19.13 -9.75
N ASP A 127 2.31 -18.54 -10.91
CA ASP A 127 3.62 -18.57 -11.55
C ASP A 127 4.64 -17.61 -10.92
N THR A 128 4.16 -16.57 -10.23
CA THR A 128 4.99 -15.49 -9.71
C THR A 128 4.80 -15.20 -8.22
N ARG A 129 3.90 -15.94 -7.57
CA ARG A 129 3.65 -15.79 -6.14
C ARG A 129 4.86 -16.15 -5.29
N MET A 130 4.99 -15.49 -4.15
CA MET A 130 6.00 -15.78 -3.16
C MET A 130 5.39 -16.60 -2.02
N ALA A 131 5.96 -17.75 -1.72
CA ALA A 131 5.58 -18.56 -0.56
C ALA A 131 6.28 -17.98 0.68
N VAL A 132 5.51 -17.60 1.68
CA VAL A 132 6.02 -16.93 2.89
C VAL A 132 5.67 -17.72 4.13
N ARG A 133 6.64 -17.93 5.00
CA ARG A 133 6.46 -18.48 6.33
C ARG A 133 6.63 -17.39 7.37
N PHE A 134 5.57 -17.14 8.14
CA PHE A 134 5.57 -16.21 9.25
C PHE A 134 5.72 -16.96 10.56
N ILE A 135 6.73 -16.60 11.36
CA ILE A 135 6.98 -17.18 12.68
C ILE A 135 6.76 -16.08 13.70
N MET A 136 5.79 -16.25 14.59
CA MET A 136 5.30 -15.21 15.50
C MET A 136 5.08 -15.77 16.91
N GLU A 137 5.19 -14.90 17.89
CA GLU A 137 4.91 -15.22 19.29
C GLU A 137 3.55 -14.71 19.79
N VAL A 138 2.83 -13.92 18.98
CA VAL A 138 1.56 -13.27 19.32
C VAL A 138 0.42 -13.80 18.47
N ALA A 139 -0.64 -14.29 19.11
CA ALA A 139 -1.79 -14.91 18.41
C ALA A 139 -2.47 -13.98 17.40
N TRP A 140 -2.74 -12.74 17.77
CA TRP A 140 -3.44 -11.83 16.85
C TRP A 140 -2.58 -11.38 15.66
N GLN A 141 -1.26 -11.48 15.74
CA GLN A 141 -0.40 -11.28 14.57
C GLN A 141 -0.58 -12.42 13.56
N ALA A 142 -0.78 -13.64 14.04
CA ALA A 142 -1.16 -14.76 13.17
C ALA A 142 -2.53 -14.53 12.51
N HIS A 143 -3.49 -13.94 13.22
CA HIS A 143 -4.77 -13.54 12.66
C HIS A 143 -4.59 -12.48 11.57
N PHE A 144 -3.76 -11.47 11.81
CA PHE A 144 -3.47 -10.43 10.84
C PHE A 144 -2.94 -11.01 9.51
N VAL A 145 -1.92 -11.85 9.56
CA VAL A 145 -1.37 -12.45 8.32
C VAL A 145 -2.33 -13.44 7.67
N THR A 146 -3.18 -14.09 8.44
CA THR A 146 -4.25 -14.94 7.92
C THR A 146 -5.26 -14.13 7.11
N ASN A 147 -5.60 -12.93 7.56
CA ASN A 147 -6.48 -12.01 6.82
C ASN A 147 -5.79 -11.44 5.57
N MET A 148 -4.50 -11.09 5.68
CA MET A 148 -3.84 -10.26 4.66
C MET A 148 -3.16 -11.02 3.54
N PHE A 149 -2.86 -12.31 3.73
CA PHE A 149 -2.16 -13.12 2.73
C PHE A 149 -3.05 -14.25 2.22
N ILE A 150 -2.69 -14.80 1.07
CA ILE A 150 -3.50 -15.79 0.36
C ILE A 150 -3.26 -17.17 0.95
N ALA A 151 -4.35 -17.84 1.36
CA ALA A 151 -4.28 -19.17 1.93
C ALA A 151 -3.92 -20.21 0.87
N PRO A 152 -2.92 -21.06 1.12
CA PRO A 152 -2.69 -22.25 0.30
C PRO A 152 -3.86 -23.23 0.45
N SER A 153 -4.12 -24.01 -0.60
CA SER A 153 -5.02 -25.17 -0.51
C SER A 153 -4.37 -26.28 0.34
N GLU A 154 -5.17 -27.24 0.78
CA GLU A 154 -4.63 -28.40 1.52
C GLU A 154 -3.60 -29.17 0.68
N GLU A 155 -3.81 -29.29 -0.62
CA GLU A 155 -2.86 -29.92 -1.52
C GLU A 155 -1.55 -29.16 -1.62
N GLU A 156 -1.63 -27.83 -1.76
CA GLU A 156 -0.45 -26.97 -1.82
C GLU A 156 0.36 -26.97 -0.52
N LEU A 157 -0.28 -27.19 0.63
CA LEU A 157 0.40 -27.30 1.93
C LEU A 157 1.24 -28.56 2.08
N LYS A 158 0.92 -29.65 1.37
CA LYS A 158 1.69 -30.89 1.46
C LYS A 158 3.15 -30.71 1.06
N ASP A 159 3.39 -29.91 0.04
CA ASP A 159 4.71 -29.64 -0.51
C ASP A 159 5.16 -28.19 -0.33
N PHE A 160 4.57 -27.49 0.63
CA PHE A 160 4.89 -26.08 0.86
C PHE A 160 6.35 -25.89 1.26
N LYS A 161 7.07 -25.08 0.49
CA LYS A 161 8.43 -24.65 0.77
C LYS A 161 8.45 -23.13 0.74
N PRO A 162 8.80 -22.46 1.84
CA PRO A 162 8.85 -21.01 1.85
C PRO A 162 9.98 -20.49 0.96
N ASP A 163 9.64 -19.50 0.14
CA ASP A 163 10.62 -18.68 -0.58
C ASP A 163 11.19 -17.62 0.35
N PHE A 164 10.41 -17.19 1.34
CA PHE A 164 10.74 -16.11 2.25
C PHE A 164 10.29 -16.46 3.67
N VAL A 165 11.10 -16.09 4.67
CA VAL A 165 10.79 -16.34 6.09
C VAL A 165 10.78 -15.03 6.86
N VAL A 166 9.71 -14.80 7.63
CA VAL A 166 9.55 -13.63 8.51
C VAL A 166 9.64 -14.08 9.96
N TYR A 167 10.60 -13.52 10.69
CA TYR A 167 10.78 -13.73 12.13
C TYR A 167 10.24 -12.50 12.85
N ASN A 168 9.08 -12.65 13.49
CA ASN A 168 8.46 -11.55 14.23
C ASN A 168 8.67 -11.72 15.74
N ALA A 169 9.70 -11.05 16.25
CA ALA A 169 10.10 -11.06 17.66
C ALA A 169 9.69 -9.73 18.34
N SER A 170 8.38 -9.44 18.36
CA SER A 170 7.83 -8.17 18.84
C SER A 170 8.20 -7.83 20.29
N LYS A 171 8.45 -8.83 21.13
CA LYS A 171 8.77 -8.65 22.55
C LYS A 171 10.26 -8.39 22.81
N ALA A 172 11.12 -8.61 21.82
CA ALA A 172 12.55 -8.38 21.93
C ALA A 172 12.91 -6.90 21.70
N LYS A 173 14.11 -6.54 22.09
CA LYS A 173 14.71 -5.22 21.88
C LYS A 173 16.16 -5.35 21.44
N VAL A 174 16.62 -4.42 20.62
CA VAL A 174 18.05 -4.29 20.29
C VAL A 174 18.67 -3.27 21.23
N GLU A 175 19.19 -3.72 22.38
CA GLU A 175 19.72 -2.82 23.40
C GLU A 175 20.97 -2.07 22.93
N ASN A 176 21.84 -2.73 22.18
CA ASN A 176 23.10 -2.17 21.65
C ASN A 176 22.94 -1.59 20.23
N TYR A 177 21.78 -1.04 19.91
CA TYR A 177 21.47 -0.57 18.56
C TYR A 177 22.45 0.47 18.00
N LYS A 178 23.00 1.34 18.85
CA LYS A 178 23.95 2.38 18.43
C LYS A 178 25.24 1.78 17.85
N GLU A 179 25.76 0.74 18.48
CA GLU A 179 26.96 0.02 18.05
C GLU A 179 26.73 -0.72 16.73
N LEU A 180 25.48 -1.07 16.44
CA LEU A 180 25.07 -1.81 15.25
C LEU A 180 24.68 -0.91 14.06
N GLY A 181 24.71 0.41 14.24
CA GLY A 181 24.31 1.35 13.20
C GLY A 181 22.80 1.42 12.97
N LEU A 182 22.00 1.04 13.97
CA LEU A 182 20.55 1.11 13.93
C LEU A 182 20.02 2.41 14.52
N ASN A 183 18.76 2.73 14.25
CA ASN A 183 18.14 3.99 14.68
C ASN A 183 17.64 3.96 16.12
N SER A 184 17.14 2.82 16.58
CA SER A 184 16.58 2.64 17.93
C SER A 184 16.63 1.18 18.36
N GLU A 185 16.04 0.87 19.52
CA GLU A 185 15.85 -0.51 20.01
C GLU A 185 14.92 -1.34 19.11
N THR A 186 14.19 -0.69 18.20
CA THR A 186 13.31 -1.30 17.22
C THR A 186 14.06 -1.52 15.92
N ALA A 187 13.84 -2.66 15.27
CA ALA A 187 14.47 -2.96 14.00
C ALA A 187 13.54 -3.77 13.09
N VAL A 188 13.45 -3.34 11.84
CA VAL A 188 12.77 -4.06 10.76
C VAL A 188 13.80 -4.22 9.66
N VAL A 189 14.43 -5.39 9.59
CA VAL A 189 15.59 -5.63 8.73
C VAL A 189 15.29 -6.70 7.69
N PHE A 190 15.63 -6.41 6.45
CA PHE A 190 15.48 -7.32 5.32
C PHE A 190 16.83 -7.81 4.85
N ASN A 191 16.97 -9.12 4.70
CA ASN A 191 18.07 -9.74 3.97
C ASN A 191 17.51 -10.29 2.65
N ILE A 192 17.72 -9.56 1.57
CA ILE A 192 17.21 -9.94 0.24
C ILE A 192 17.89 -11.21 -0.26
N THR A 193 19.17 -11.36 0.00
CA THR A 193 19.97 -12.49 -0.46
C THR A 193 19.54 -13.81 0.18
N SER A 194 19.34 -13.83 1.49
CA SER A 194 18.85 -15.00 2.21
C SER A 194 17.31 -15.13 2.21
N ARG A 195 16.60 -14.10 1.74
CA ARG A 195 15.13 -14.03 1.71
C ARG A 195 14.51 -14.15 3.08
N GLU A 196 14.91 -13.25 3.96
CA GLU A 196 14.47 -13.21 5.35
C GLU A 196 14.16 -11.78 5.79
N GLN A 197 13.18 -11.65 6.70
CA GLN A 197 12.87 -10.41 7.42
C GLN A 197 12.89 -10.69 8.91
N VAL A 198 13.50 -9.78 9.67
CA VAL A 198 13.47 -9.78 11.13
C VAL A 198 12.73 -8.53 11.61
N ILE A 199 11.77 -8.70 12.50
CA ILE A 199 11.01 -7.63 13.14
C ILE A 199 11.25 -7.72 14.65
N ILE A 200 11.72 -6.62 15.24
CA ILE A 200 12.03 -6.53 16.67
C ILE A 200 11.36 -5.28 17.25
N ASN A 201 10.73 -5.43 18.42
CA ASN A 201 10.18 -4.35 19.26
C ASN A 201 9.06 -3.53 18.64
N THR A 202 8.39 -4.02 17.62
CA THR A 202 7.13 -3.45 17.14
C THR A 202 6.10 -4.56 17.00
N TRP A 203 4.88 -4.26 17.47
CA TRP A 203 3.76 -5.21 17.41
C TRP A 203 2.88 -4.97 16.19
N TYR A 204 3.08 -3.85 15.49
CA TYR A 204 2.25 -3.44 14.36
C TYR A 204 2.33 -4.44 13.20
N GLY A 205 1.20 -5.07 12.87
CA GLY A 205 1.13 -6.10 11.83
C GLY A 205 1.47 -5.59 10.43
N GLY A 206 1.28 -4.30 10.18
CA GLY A 206 1.60 -3.66 8.90
C GLY A 206 3.07 -3.76 8.48
N GLU A 207 4.00 -4.02 9.42
CA GLU A 207 5.40 -4.27 9.07
C GLU A 207 5.56 -5.59 8.29
N MET A 208 4.79 -6.61 8.60
CA MET A 208 4.76 -7.86 7.81
C MET A 208 4.10 -7.67 6.45
N LYS A 209 2.95 -6.99 6.42
CA LYS A 209 2.21 -6.69 5.19
C LYS A 209 3.06 -5.91 4.20
N LYS A 210 3.55 -4.75 4.61
CA LYS A 210 4.35 -3.86 3.76
C LYS A 210 5.76 -4.39 3.53
N GLY A 211 6.28 -5.18 4.45
CA GLY A 211 7.54 -5.89 4.24
C GLY A 211 7.49 -6.81 3.04
N MET A 212 6.45 -7.61 2.92
CA MET A 212 6.30 -8.52 1.78
C MET A 212 5.96 -7.76 0.50
N PHE A 213 5.22 -6.66 0.59
CA PHE A 213 5.04 -5.77 -0.57
C PHE A 213 6.37 -5.22 -1.07
N SER A 214 7.24 -4.75 -0.17
CA SER A 214 8.59 -4.28 -0.54
C SER A 214 9.40 -5.37 -1.22
N MET A 215 9.27 -6.62 -0.78
CA MET A 215 9.96 -7.74 -1.42
C MET A 215 9.40 -8.07 -2.80
N MET A 216 8.08 -8.02 -2.98
CA MET A 216 7.47 -8.13 -4.31
C MET A 216 7.94 -7.01 -5.23
N ASN A 217 8.07 -5.79 -4.72
CA ASN A 217 8.62 -4.64 -5.44
C ASN A 217 10.10 -4.80 -5.82
N TYR A 218 10.83 -5.66 -5.12
CA TYR A 218 12.19 -6.02 -5.53
C TYR A 218 12.20 -7.11 -6.59
N PHE A 219 11.54 -8.24 -6.34
CA PHE A 219 11.66 -9.43 -7.18
C PHE A 219 10.89 -9.33 -8.50
N LEU A 220 9.66 -8.82 -8.50
CA LEU A 220 8.80 -8.85 -9.69
C LEU A 220 9.28 -7.93 -10.82
N PRO A 221 9.67 -6.68 -10.59
CA PRO A 221 10.16 -5.85 -11.70
C PRO A 221 11.43 -6.40 -12.36
N LEU A 222 12.28 -7.11 -11.62
CA LEU A 222 13.44 -7.79 -12.18
C LEU A 222 13.07 -8.95 -13.12
N GLU A 223 11.86 -9.49 -12.98
CA GLU A 223 11.29 -10.51 -13.87
C GLU A 223 10.40 -9.92 -14.97
N GLY A 224 10.36 -8.60 -15.09
CA GLY A 224 9.56 -7.91 -16.10
C GLY A 224 8.07 -7.83 -15.77
N ILE A 225 7.70 -7.88 -14.50
CA ILE A 225 6.32 -7.78 -14.01
C ILE A 225 6.14 -6.43 -13.32
N ALA A 226 5.08 -5.70 -13.66
CA ALA A 226 4.77 -4.45 -12.96
C ALA A 226 4.27 -4.75 -11.55
N SER A 227 4.84 -4.08 -10.57
CA SER A 227 4.44 -4.12 -9.17
C SER A 227 3.91 -2.74 -8.78
N MET A 228 2.71 -2.67 -8.20
CA MET A 228 1.95 -1.43 -8.12
C MET A 228 1.30 -1.25 -6.75
N HIS A 229 1.50 -0.09 -6.17
CA HIS A 229 0.76 0.38 -5.01
C HIS A 229 -0.52 1.07 -5.50
N CYS A 230 -1.54 0.27 -5.73
CA CYS A 230 -2.81 0.74 -6.31
C CYS A 230 -3.98 -0.13 -5.86
N SER A 231 -5.19 0.41 -5.95
CA SER A 231 -6.39 -0.39 -5.95
C SER A 231 -6.75 -0.79 -7.40
N ALA A 232 -7.53 -1.85 -7.57
CA ALA A 232 -7.95 -2.32 -8.87
C ALA A 232 -9.38 -2.86 -8.82
N ASN A 233 -10.13 -2.56 -9.88
CA ASN A 233 -11.47 -3.11 -10.10
C ASN A 233 -11.68 -3.43 -11.57
N THR A 234 -12.75 -4.13 -11.85
CA THR A 234 -13.20 -4.39 -13.23
C THR A 234 -14.71 -4.22 -13.32
N ASP A 235 -15.24 -4.17 -14.53
CA ASP A 235 -16.70 -4.17 -14.75
C ASP A 235 -17.29 -5.55 -14.39
N LYS A 236 -18.62 -5.65 -14.37
CA LYS A 236 -19.33 -6.89 -14.01
C LYS A 236 -19.11 -8.03 -15.00
N ASN A 237 -18.67 -7.71 -16.22
CA ASN A 237 -18.32 -8.71 -17.23
C ASN A 237 -16.87 -9.17 -17.16
N GLY A 238 -16.03 -8.51 -16.32
CA GLY A 238 -14.62 -8.82 -16.19
C GLY A 238 -13.78 -8.47 -17.41
N GLU A 239 -14.15 -7.44 -18.16
CA GLU A 239 -13.50 -7.05 -19.44
C GLU A 239 -12.81 -5.69 -19.38
N ASN A 240 -13.15 -4.84 -18.43
CA ASN A 240 -12.68 -3.46 -18.33
C ASN A 240 -12.04 -3.19 -16.97
N THR A 241 -10.81 -3.62 -16.83
CA THR A 241 -10.03 -3.42 -15.60
C THR A 241 -9.44 -2.01 -15.55
N ALA A 242 -9.51 -1.40 -14.36
CA ALA A 242 -8.90 -0.12 -14.05
C ALA A 242 -8.03 -0.24 -12.81
N VAL A 243 -6.90 0.47 -12.79
CA VAL A 243 -6.04 0.60 -11.61
C VAL A 243 -5.99 2.05 -11.16
N PHE A 244 -6.04 2.26 -9.85
CA PHE A 244 -6.10 3.57 -9.21
C PHE A 244 -4.92 3.74 -8.28
N PHE A 245 -4.05 4.69 -8.60
CA PHE A 245 -2.95 5.10 -7.75
C PHE A 245 -3.33 6.38 -7.01
N GLY A 246 -2.85 6.53 -5.79
CA GLY A 246 -3.08 7.75 -5.04
C GLY A 246 -2.59 7.62 -3.61
N LEU A 247 -2.19 8.75 -3.05
CA LEU A 247 -1.79 8.84 -1.65
C LEU A 247 -3.02 9.00 -0.74
N SER A 248 -2.81 8.94 0.58
CA SER A 248 -3.87 9.14 1.56
C SER A 248 -4.60 10.47 1.32
N GLY A 249 -5.93 10.46 1.38
CA GLY A 249 -6.77 11.64 1.20
C GLY A 249 -7.08 12.02 -0.24
N THR A 250 -6.63 11.26 -1.23
CA THR A 250 -6.92 11.50 -2.65
C THR A 250 -8.22 10.87 -3.13
N GLY A 251 -8.84 10.02 -2.32
CA GLY A 251 -10.08 9.33 -2.67
C GLY A 251 -9.88 7.95 -3.29
N LYS A 252 -8.68 7.38 -3.21
CA LYS A 252 -8.35 6.07 -3.81
C LYS A 252 -9.36 4.98 -3.41
N THR A 253 -9.61 4.78 -2.13
CA THR A 253 -10.56 3.76 -1.64
C THR A 253 -11.99 4.07 -2.08
N THR A 254 -12.44 5.31 -1.88
CA THR A 254 -13.81 5.74 -2.21
C THR A 254 -14.10 5.62 -3.70
N LEU A 255 -13.17 6.03 -4.55
CA LEU A 255 -13.37 6.10 -6.00
C LEU A 255 -13.20 4.74 -6.68
N SER A 256 -12.38 3.84 -6.12
CA SER A 256 -12.23 2.47 -6.62
C SER A 256 -13.35 1.54 -6.16
N THR A 257 -14.08 1.91 -5.10
CA THR A 257 -15.27 1.20 -4.63
C THR A 257 -16.48 1.78 -5.35
N ASP A 258 -17.05 1.01 -6.26
CA ASP A 258 -18.21 1.40 -7.08
C ASP A 258 -19.17 0.20 -7.16
N PRO A 259 -20.46 0.39 -6.78
CA PRO A 259 -21.46 -0.68 -6.86
C PRO A 259 -21.63 -1.29 -8.27
N LYS A 260 -21.23 -0.56 -9.30
CA LYS A 260 -21.27 -1.00 -10.71
C LYS A 260 -20.08 -1.86 -11.09
N ARG A 261 -19.08 -1.99 -10.22
CA ARG A 261 -17.82 -2.67 -10.53
C ARG A 261 -17.51 -3.76 -9.50
N LEU A 262 -16.57 -4.63 -9.85
CA LEU A 262 -16.11 -5.71 -8.99
C LEU A 262 -14.68 -5.43 -8.54
N LEU A 263 -14.44 -5.49 -7.22
CA LEU A 263 -13.14 -5.27 -6.62
C LEU A 263 -12.18 -6.42 -6.92
N ILE A 264 -10.98 -6.12 -7.40
CA ILE A 264 -9.86 -7.07 -7.48
C ILE A 264 -9.07 -7.00 -6.18
N GLY A 265 -8.74 -5.80 -5.72
CA GLY A 265 -8.09 -5.54 -4.46
C GLY A 265 -8.00 -4.05 -4.16
N ASP A 266 -7.66 -3.72 -2.91
CA ASP A 266 -7.70 -2.33 -2.45
C ASP A 266 -6.34 -1.61 -2.40
N ASP A 267 -5.20 -2.33 -2.50
CA ASP A 267 -3.92 -1.68 -2.16
C ASP A 267 -2.69 -2.13 -2.97
N GLU A 268 -2.50 -3.43 -3.23
CA GLU A 268 -1.26 -3.97 -3.78
C GLU A 268 -1.53 -4.95 -4.93
N HIS A 269 -0.97 -4.68 -6.11
CA HIS A 269 -1.22 -5.48 -7.30
C HIS A 269 0.03 -5.69 -8.14
N GLY A 270 0.05 -6.81 -8.87
CA GLY A 270 0.96 -7.05 -9.98
C GLY A 270 0.23 -7.00 -11.31
N TRP A 271 0.98 -6.80 -12.36
CA TRP A 271 0.47 -6.83 -13.73
C TRP A 271 1.47 -7.55 -14.61
N ASP A 272 1.09 -8.73 -15.07
CA ASP A 272 1.86 -9.60 -15.94
C ASP A 272 1.13 -9.85 -17.27
N ASP A 273 1.61 -10.82 -18.05
CA ASP A 273 1.01 -11.16 -19.34
C ASP A 273 -0.42 -11.71 -19.23
N ASN A 274 -0.83 -12.20 -18.04
CA ASN A 274 -2.17 -12.73 -17.79
C ASN A 274 -3.16 -11.66 -17.30
N GLY A 275 -2.68 -10.49 -16.92
CA GLY A 275 -3.49 -9.40 -16.43
C GLY A 275 -3.08 -8.88 -15.06
N VAL A 276 -4.01 -8.20 -14.40
CA VAL A 276 -3.83 -7.59 -13.07
C VAL A 276 -4.22 -8.60 -11.99
N PHE A 277 -3.38 -8.74 -10.99
CA PHE A 277 -3.64 -9.65 -9.88
C PHE A 277 -3.29 -9.01 -8.53
N ASN A 278 -4.05 -9.37 -7.50
CA ASN A 278 -3.85 -8.91 -6.14
C ASN A 278 -2.68 -9.67 -5.49
N PHE A 279 -1.87 -8.97 -4.68
CA PHE A 279 -0.86 -9.65 -3.86
C PHE A 279 -1.45 -10.22 -2.57
N GLU A 280 -2.60 -9.71 -2.14
CA GLU A 280 -3.17 -9.94 -0.83
C GLU A 280 -4.41 -10.83 -0.87
N GLY A 281 -4.71 -11.45 0.28
CA GLY A 281 -5.94 -12.23 0.49
C GLY A 281 -7.06 -11.46 1.17
N GLY A 282 -6.80 -10.23 1.57
CA GLY A 282 -7.75 -9.39 2.29
C GLY A 282 -7.51 -7.92 2.13
N CYS A 283 -8.23 -7.15 2.92
CA CYS A 283 -8.17 -5.68 2.94
C CYS A 283 -7.73 -5.16 4.30
N TYR A 284 -7.05 -4.02 4.30
CA TYR A 284 -6.56 -3.35 5.50
C TYR A 284 -6.96 -1.87 5.48
N ALA A 285 -8.10 -1.57 6.06
CA ALA A 285 -8.73 -0.27 5.95
C ALA A 285 -8.55 0.58 7.21
N LYS A 286 -8.48 1.90 7.04
CA LYS A 286 -8.59 2.86 8.14
C LYS A 286 -10.04 2.91 8.61
N VAL A 287 -10.24 2.97 9.93
CA VAL A 287 -11.58 3.03 10.52
C VAL A 287 -11.79 4.27 11.38
N ILE A 288 -10.85 5.19 11.42
CA ILE A 288 -11.06 6.48 12.07
C ILE A 288 -12.24 7.20 11.41
N ASN A 289 -13.18 7.69 12.22
CA ASN A 289 -14.41 8.33 11.73
C ASN A 289 -15.26 7.45 10.78
N LEU A 290 -15.13 6.13 10.86
CA LEU A 290 -15.90 5.22 10.02
C LEU A 290 -17.40 5.47 10.24
N ASP A 291 -18.12 5.64 9.13
CA ASP A 291 -19.55 5.85 9.10
C ASP A 291 -20.22 4.80 8.21
N LYS A 292 -21.21 4.13 8.78
CA LYS A 292 -21.96 3.06 8.11
C LYS A 292 -22.59 3.48 6.80
N ASP A 293 -23.10 4.71 6.73
CA ASP A 293 -23.81 5.20 5.56
C ASP A 293 -22.87 5.66 4.45
N SER A 294 -21.71 6.21 4.82
CA SER A 294 -20.70 6.67 3.85
C SER A 294 -19.80 5.56 3.31
N GLU A 295 -19.48 4.57 4.16
CA GLU A 295 -18.57 3.46 3.83
C GLU A 295 -19.17 2.12 4.27
N PRO A 296 -20.30 1.72 3.66
CA PRO A 296 -21.03 0.52 4.07
C PRO A 296 -20.24 -0.76 3.88
N ASP A 297 -19.41 -0.86 2.84
CA ASP A 297 -18.64 -2.07 2.57
C ASP A 297 -17.62 -2.36 3.67
N ILE A 298 -16.89 -1.34 4.12
CA ILE A 298 -15.93 -1.47 5.22
C ILE A 298 -16.66 -1.79 6.52
N TYR A 299 -17.73 -1.04 6.83
CA TYR A 299 -18.48 -1.26 8.06
C TYR A 299 -19.06 -2.67 8.15
N ASN A 300 -19.67 -3.15 7.06
CA ASN A 300 -20.28 -4.47 7.01
C ASN A 300 -19.24 -5.60 6.99
N ALA A 301 -18.00 -5.31 6.59
CA ALA A 301 -16.91 -6.28 6.65
C ALA A 301 -16.38 -6.52 8.07
N ILE A 302 -16.70 -5.63 9.02
CA ILE A 302 -16.31 -5.77 10.42
C ILE A 302 -17.24 -6.79 11.08
N SER A 303 -16.84 -8.05 11.00
CA SER A 303 -17.56 -9.20 11.54
C SER A 303 -16.59 -10.13 12.26
N ARG A 304 -17.03 -11.31 12.67
CA ARG A 304 -16.29 -12.25 13.52
C ARG A 304 -14.82 -12.47 13.11
N ASP A 305 -14.52 -12.62 11.85
CA ASP A 305 -13.17 -12.95 11.36
C ASP A 305 -12.30 -11.73 11.04
N ALA A 306 -12.86 -10.54 11.15
CA ALA A 306 -12.11 -9.30 11.05
C ALA A 306 -11.30 -9.03 12.33
N LEU A 307 -10.19 -8.31 12.19
CA LEU A 307 -9.34 -7.89 13.30
C LEU A 307 -9.24 -6.37 13.32
N LEU A 308 -9.73 -5.76 14.39
CA LEU A 308 -9.61 -4.33 14.64
C LEU A 308 -8.32 -4.03 15.41
N GLU A 309 -7.73 -2.87 15.14
CA GLU A 309 -6.50 -2.41 15.78
C GLU A 309 -6.69 -1.01 16.35
N ASN A 310 -6.42 -0.87 17.64
CA ASN A 310 -6.34 0.41 18.35
C ASN A 310 -7.64 1.23 18.43
N VAL A 311 -8.79 0.63 18.17
CA VAL A 311 -10.08 1.30 18.41
C VAL A 311 -10.41 1.31 19.91
N THR A 312 -11.18 2.29 20.35
CA THR A 312 -11.67 2.35 21.72
C THR A 312 -12.97 1.55 21.82
N VAL A 313 -13.02 0.67 22.81
CA VAL A 313 -14.15 -0.22 23.07
C VAL A 313 -14.57 -0.07 24.54
N ASP A 314 -15.86 0.16 24.79
CA ASP A 314 -16.39 0.26 26.14
C ASP A 314 -16.63 -1.13 26.80
N ALA A 315 -17.13 -1.14 28.02
CA ALA A 315 -17.37 -2.37 28.77
C ALA A 315 -18.42 -3.28 28.13
N GLU A 316 -19.33 -2.73 27.33
CA GLU A 316 -20.36 -3.45 26.59
C GLU A 316 -19.92 -3.90 25.20
N GLY A 317 -18.66 -3.61 24.82
CA GLY A 317 -18.11 -3.96 23.50
C GLY A 317 -18.41 -2.94 22.41
N LYS A 318 -18.99 -1.79 22.74
CA LYS A 318 -19.30 -0.75 21.76
C LYS A 318 -18.06 -0.01 21.33
N ILE A 319 -17.92 0.17 20.01
CA ILE A 319 -16.77 0.82 19.38
C ILE A 319 -17.05 2.32 19.21
N ASP A 320 -16.08 3.16 19.59
CA ASP A 320 -16.05 4.58 19.24
C ASP A 320 -15.03 4.83 18.12
N PHE A 321 -15.50 4.85 16.87
CA PHE A 321 -14.65 5.10 15.70
C PHE A 321 -14.12 6.53 15.60
N LYS A 322 -14.64 7.47 16.40
CA LYS A 322 -14.20 8.87 16.41
C LYS A 322 -13.06 9.12 17.39
N ASP A 323 -12.83 8.20 18.31
CA ASP A 323 -11.81 8.38 19.34
C ASP A 323 -10.40 8.28 18.75
N LYS A 324 -9.64 9.34 18.93
CA LYS A 324 -8.24 9.50 18.48
C LYS A 324 -7.24 9.39 19.63
N SER A 325 -7.69 9.07 20.84
CA SER A 325 -6.85 9.10 22.04
C SER A 325 -5.65 8.14 21.96
N VAL A 326 -5.81 7.00 21.29
CA VAL A 326 -4.73 6.05 21.07
C VAL A 326 -3.94 6.43 19.80
N THR A 327 -4.63 6.58 18.68
CA THR A 327 -4.06 6.93 17.38
C THR A 327 -5.14 7.40 16.41
N GLU A 328 -4.76 8.19 15.43
CA GLU A 328 -5.59 8.47 14.26
C GLU A 328 -5.54 7.32 13.23
N ASN A 329 -4.58 6.39 13.36
CA ASN A 329 -4.38 5.26 12.46
C ASN A 329 -5.06 3.97 12.94
N THR A 330 -6.29 4.07 13.38
CA THR A 330 -7.09 2.88 13.70
C THR A 330 -7.39 2.09 12.43
N ARG A 331 -7.32 0.77 12.53
CA ARG A 331 -7.41 -0.13 11.37
C ARG A 331 -8.33 -1.31 11.59
N VAL A 332 -8.75 -1.90 10.48
CA VAL A 332 -9.37 -3.22 10.43
C VAL A 332 -8.75 -4.03 9.30
N SER A 333 -8.44 -5.28 9.56
CA SER A 333 -8.12 -6.27 8.52
C SER A 333 -9.24 -7.30 8.41
N TYR A 334 -9.55 -7.72 7.19
CA TYR A 334 -10.57 -8.73 6.94
C TYR A 334 -10.29 -9.47 5.63
N PRO A 335 -10.74 -10.74 5.53
CA PRO A 335 -10.63 -11.47 4.26
C PRO A 335 -11.43 -10.77 3.15
N ILE A 336 -10.95 -10.81 1.92
CA ILE A 336 -11.57 -10.07 0.81
C ILE A 336 -13.03 -10.50 0.55
N ASN A 337 -13.36 -11.75 0.86
CA ASN A 337 -14.74 -12.26 0.69
C ASN A 337 -15.75 -11.72 1.72
N HIS A 338 -15.33 -10.91 2.69
CA HIS A 338 -16.25 -10.07 3.46
C HIS A 338 -16.88 -8.95 2.62
N ILE A 339 -16.29 -8.64 1.47
CA ILE A 339 -16.85 -7.72 0.49
C ILE A 339 -17.68 -8.51 -0.53
N GLU A 340 -18.91 -8.09 -0.76
CA GLU A 340 -19.83 -8.79 -1.66
C GLU A 340 -19.45 -8.62 -3.14
N SER A 341 -19.10 -7.39 -3.54
CA SER A 341 -18.82 -7.01 -4.93
C SER A 341 -17.35 -7.23 -5.29
N ILE A 342 -16.90 -8.48 -5.29
CA ILE A 342 -15.53 -8.86 -5.69
C ILE A 342 -15.54 -9.71 -6.97
N VAL A 343 -14.41 -9.71 -7.68
CA VAL A 343 -14.22 -10.57 -8.86
C VAL A 343 -14.26 -12.05 -8.48
N ARG A 344 -14.76 -12.87 -9.40
CA ARG A 344 -14.76 -14.34 -9.27
C ARG A 344 -14.33 -14.96 -10.60
N PRO A 345 -13.25 -15.76 -10.67
CA PRO A 345 -12.39 -16.17 -9.54
C PRO A 345 -11.68 -14.98 -8.86
N VAL A 346 -11.41 -15.17 -7.56
CA VAL A 346 -10.98 -14.11 -6.66
C VAL A 346 -9.60 -13.55 -7.04
N SER A 347 -9.42 -12.25 -6.85
CA SER A 347 -8.11 -11.56 -6.83
C SER A 347 -7.37 -11.45 -8.17
N ALA A 348 -8.04 -11.66 -9.28
CA ALA A 348 -7.45 -11.48 -10.61
C ALA A 348 -8.45 -10.93 -11.63
N GLY A 349 -7.95 -10.20 -12.59
CA GLY A 349 -8.71 -9.64 -13.72
C GLY A 349 -7.84 -9.54 -14.98
N PRO A 350 -8.43 -9.15 -16.12
CA PRO A 350 -7.65 -8.96 -17.35
C PRO A 350 -6.71 -7.77 -17.24
N ALA A 351 -5.85 -7.60 -18.23
CA ALA A 351 -4.98 -6.44 -18.36
C ALA A 351 -5.77 -5.13 -18.22
N ALA A 352 -5.21 -4.16 -17.51
CA ALA A 352 -5.88 -2.87 -17.34
C ALA A 352 -6.04 -2.13 -18.67
N LYS A 353 -7.18 -1.51 -18.85
CA LYS A 353 -7.48 -0.59 -19.97
C LYS A 353 -7.33 0.86 -19.55
N ASN A 354 -7.46 1.14 -18.27
CA ASN A 354 -7.38 2.49 -17.73
C ASN A 354 -6.46 2.52 -16.50
N VAL A 355 -5.55 3.48 -16.51
CA VAL A 355 -4.63 3.77 -15.40
C VAL A 355 -4.95 5.16 -14.89
N ILE A 356 -5.36 5.28 -13.63
CA ILE A 356 -5.83 6.53 -13.05
C ILE A 356 -4.92 6.93 -11.91
N PHE A 357 -4.29 8.09 -12.04
CA PHE A 357 -3.52 8.73 -10.97
C PHE A 357 -4.40 9.74 -10.25
N LEU A 358 -4.67 9.51 -8.98
CA LEU A 358 -5.44 10.43 -8.14
C LEU A 358 -4.49 11.37 -7.41
N SER A 359 -4.79 12.66 -7.50
CA SER A 359 -4.01 13.72 -6.85
C SER A 359 -4.97 14.73 -6.24
N ALA A 360 -4.76 15.11 -4.99
CA ALA A 360 -5.52 16.18 -4.37
C ALA A 360 -4.66 17.45 -4.39
N ASP A 361 -4.82 18.29 -5.40
CA ASP A 361 -4.06 19.51 -5.56
C ASP A 361 -4.64 20.63 -4.67
N ALA A 362 -3.85 21.15 -3.75
CA ALA A 362 -4.24 22.28 -2.90
C ALA A 362 -3.79 23.63 -3.46
N PHE A 363 -3.07 23.66 -4.60
CA PHE A 363 -2.61 24.87 -5.26
C PHE A 363 -3.66 25.47 -6.21
N GLY A 364 -4.68 24.71 -6.57
CA GLY A 364 -5.72 25.15 -7.50
C GLY A 364 -5.26 25.21 -8.97
N VAL A 365 -4.29 24.40 -9.34
CA VAL A 365 -3.60 24.45 -10.62
C VAL A 365 -4.00 23.33 -11.56
N LEU A 366 -4.05 22.09 -11.06
CA LEU A 366 -4.24 20.92 -11.89
C LEU A 366 -5.70 20.80 -12.37
N PRO A 367 -5.90 20.44 -13.65
CA PRO A 367 -7.25 20.17 -14.17
C PRO A 367 -7.93 19.02 -13.43
N PRO A 368 -9.26 18.97 -13.40
CA PRO A 368 -10.00 17.81 -12.88
C PRO A 368 -9.60 16.50 -13.54
N VAL A 369 -9.25 16.56 -14.83
CA VAL A 369 -8.74 15.41 -15.57
C VAL A 369 -7.77 15.86 -16.66
N SER A 370 -6.69 15.12 -16.83
CA SER A 370 -5.70 15.27 -17.89
C SER A 370 -5.45 13.93 -18.54
N ILE A 371 -5.37 13.89 -19.86
CA ILE A 371 -5.01 12.69 -20.63
C ILE A 371 -3.49 12.72 -20.81
N LEU A 372 -2.79 11.69 -20.36
CA LEU A 372 -1.33 11.65 -20.34
C LEU A 372 -0.76 10.91 -21.54
N THR A 373 0.32 11.45 -22.11
CA THR A 373 1.19 10.70 -23.05
C THR A 373 1.97 9.62 -22.29
N PRO A 374 2.57 8.62 -22.95
CA PRO A 374 3.42 7.64 -22.28
C PRO A 374 4.55 8.26 -21.45
N GLU A 375 5.22 9.29 -21.96
CA GLU A 375 6.30 9.99 -21.26
C GLU A 375 5.77 10.79 -20.07
N GLN A 376 4.64 11.48 -20.22
CA GLN A 376 3.95 12.16 -19.12
C GLN A 376 3.49 11.15 -18.07
N THR A 377 3.00 10.00 -18.48
CA THR A 377 2.62 8.91 -17.56
C THR A 377 3.80 8.55 -16.66
N LYS A 378 4.98 8.33 -17.21
CA LYS A 378 6.20 8.04 -16.44
C LYS A 378 6.57 9.20 -15.51
N TYR A 379 6.57 10.43 -16.02
CA TYR A 379 6.95 11.62 -15.24
C TYR A 379 6.05 11.82 -14.02
N TYR A 380 4.74 11.80 -14.21
CA TYR A 380 3.79 12.05 -13.12
C TYR A 380 3.61 10.83 -12.19
N PHE A 381 3.85 9.65 -12.68
CA PHE A 381 3.97 8.45 -11.84
C PHE A 381 5.19 8.56 -10.91
N LEU A 382 6.34 8.93 -11.44
CA LEU A 382 7.55 9.16 -10.64
C LEU A 382 7.36 10.28 -9.61
N SER A 383 6.62 11.31 -9.96
CA SER A 383 6.33 12.42 -9.05
C SER A 383 5.44 11.99 -7.88
N GLY A 384 4.37 11.25 -8.15
CA GLY A 384 3.45 10.76 -7.13
C GLY A 384 2.91 11.89 -6.26
N PHE A 385 2.37 12.92 -6.90
CA PHE A 385 2.03 14.20 -6.27
C PHE A 385 0.67 14.19 -5.58
N THR A 386 0.62 14.78 -4.40
CA THR A 386 -0.59 15.32 -3.77
C THR A 386 -0.20 16.53 -2.94
N ALA A 387 -1.18 17.29 -2.46
CA ALA A 387 -0.90 18.45 -1.60
C ALA A 387 -1.96 18.56 -0.51
N LYS A 388 -1.56 19.16 0.62
CA LYS A 388 -2.43 19.45 1.75
C LYS A 388 -2.77 20.94 1.76
N LEU A 389 -4.06 21.25 2.00
CA LEU A 389 -4.51 22.62 2.17
C LEU A 389 -4.03 23.18 3.50
N ALA A 390 -3.74 24.49 3.54
CA ALA A 390 -3.40 25.21 4.77
C ALA A 390 -4.50 25.02 5.84
N GLY A 391 -4.10 24.74 7.07
CA GLY A 391 -5.01 24.57 8.22
C GLY A 391 -5.66 23.19 8.32
N THR A 392 -5.38 22.25 7.41
CA THR A 392 -5.96 20.89 7.47
C THR A 392 -5.26 19.99 8.50
N GLU A 393 -4.00 20.29 8.80
CA GLU A 393 -3.21 19.63 9.83
C GLU A 393 -2.43 20.66 10.66
N ARG A 394 -2.09 20.26 11.89
CA ARG A 394 -1.30 21.13 12.76
C ARG A 394 0.05 21.45 12.13
N GLY A 395 0.37 22.76 12.03
CA GLY A 395 1.64 23.25 11.47
C GLY A 395 1.62 23.49 9.96
N ILE A 396 0.52 23.19 9.27
CA ILE A 396 0.37 23.49 7.84
C ILE A 396 -0.29 24.86 7.69
N THR A 397 0.52 25.87 7.30
CA THR A 397 0.10 27.27 7.17
C THR A 397 -0.08 27.72 5.72
N GLU A 398 0.40 26.93 4.77
CA GLU A 398 0.30 27.15 3.32
C GLU A 398 0.08 25.81 2.60
N PRO A 399 -0.34 25.78 1.32
CA PRO A 399 -0.41 24.56 0.56
C PRO A 399 0.94 23.83 0.56
N THR A 400 0.95 22.58 1.00
CA THR A 400 2.17 21.79 1.17
C THR A 400 2.14 20.58 0.25
N PRO A 401 3.08 20.47 -0.72
CA PRO A 401 3.14 19.33 -1.61
C PRO A 401 3.74 18.11 -0.91
N THR A 402 3.27 16.93 -1.32
CA THR A 402 3.87 15.65 -1.01
C THR A 402 4.20 14.96 -2.33
N PHE A 403 5.44 14.54 -2.49
CA PHE A 403 5.88 13.77 -3.63
C PHE A 403 6.34 12.40 -3.14
N SER A 404 5.66 11.37 -3.59
CA SER A 404 6.00 9.98 -3.25
C SER A 404 6.15 9.17 -4.54
N ALA A 405 7.37 8.81 -4.88
CA ALA A 405 7.68 8.10 -6.11
C ALA A 405 6.72 6.91 -6.33
N CYS A 406 6.12 6.84 -7.50
CA CYS A 406 5.20 5.77 -7.88
C CYS A 406 4.02 5.59 -6.91
N PHE A 407 3.66 6.65 -6.18
CA PHE A 407 2.64 6.65 -5.12
C PHE A 407 2.92 5.67 -3.97
N GLY A 408 4.18 5.29 -3.78
CA GLY A 408 4.57 4.30 -2.77
C GLY A 408 6.06 4.28 -2.48
N GLN A 409 6.73 5.45 -2.43
CA GLN A 409 8.18 5.56 -2.28
C GLN A 409 8.76 4.71 -1.15
N ALA A 410 8.07 4.64 0.00
CA ALA A 410 8.53 3.90 1.18
C ALA A 410 8.74 2.39 0.93
N PHE A 411 8.16 1.86 -0.15
CA PHE A 411 8.15 0.42 -0.47
C PHE A 411 8.98 0.08 -1.70
N LEU A 412 9.63 1.05 -2.32
CA LEU A 412 10.41 0.85 -3.54
C LEU A 412 11.84 0.45 -3.19
N GLU A 413 12.24 -0.75 -3.58
CA GLU A 413 13.58 -1.27 -3.36
C GLU A 413 14.52 -1.01 -4.55
N LEU A 414 13.97 -0.84 -5.76
CA LEU A 414 14.69 -0.52 -6.98
C LEU A 414 14.56 0.97 -7.31
N HIS A 415 15.41 1.45 -8.22
CA HIS A 415 15.28 2.82 -8.71
C HIS A 415 13.87 3.04 -9.27
N PRO A 416 13.20 4.15 -8.92
CA PRO A 416 11.80 4.38 -9.30
C PRO A 416 11.50 4.31 -10.80
N THR A 417 12.46 4.65 -11.66
CA THR A 417 12.30 4.54 -13.11
C THR A 417 12.02 3.12 -13.58
N LYS A 418 12.46 2.11 -12.83
CA LYS A 418 12.18 0.71 -13.16
C LYS A 418 10.68 0.40 -13.09
N TYR A 419 10.00 0.92 -12.08
CA TYR A 419 8.54 0.74 -11.91
C TYR A 419 7.76 1.48 -12.99
N ALA A 420 8.20 2.68 -13.34
CA ALA A 420 7.58 3.46 -14.42
C ALA A 420 7.73 2.77 -15.78
N GLU A 421 8.90 2.23 -16.08
CA GLU A 421 9.16 1.45 -17.30
C GLU A 421 8.25 0.22 -17.40
N GLU A 422 8.13 -0.56 -16.33
CA GLU A 422 7.31 -1.76 -16.31
C GLU A 422 5.81 -1.43 -16.47
N LEU A 423 5.33 -0.38 -15.79
CA LEU A 423 3.95 0.06 -15.92
C LEU A 423 3.63 0.45 -17.38
N VAL A 424 4.42 1.32 -17.99
CA VAL A 424 4.16 1.80 -19.35
C VAL A 424 4.31 0.70 -20.38
N LYS A 425 5.26 -0.22 -20.18
CA LYS A 425 5.40 -1.42 -21.02
C LYS A 425 4.12 -2.27 -21.03
N ARG A 426 3.51 -2.48 -19.87
CA ARG A 426 2.22 -3.18 -19.75
C ARG A 426 1.09 -2.41 -20.41
N MET A 427 1.07 -1.10 -20.22
CA MET A 427 0.09 -0.23 -20.87
C MET A 427 0.16 -0.28 -22.40
N GLU A 428 1.36 -0.24 -22.97
CA GLU A 428 1.58 -0.33 -24.41
C GLU A 428 1.05 -1.66 -24.97
N LYS A 429 1.31 -2.76 -24.28
CA LYS A 429 0.82 -4.10 -24.68
C LYS A 429 -0.71 -4.21 -24.65
N SER A 430 -1.36 -3.58 -23.67
CA SER A 430 -2.82 -3.66 -23.50
C SER A 430 -3.58 -2.56 -24.23
N GLY A 431 -2.89 -1.53 -24.72
CA GLY A 431 -3.52 -0.32 -25.26
C GLY A 431 -4.11 0.59 -24.18
N ALA A 432 -3.71 0.43 -22.92
CA ALA A 432 -4.21 1.21 -21.81
C ALA A 432 -3.85 2.70 -21.94
N LYS A 433 -4.75 3.55 -21.43
CA LYS A 433 -4.57 5.01 -21.34
C LYS A 433 -4.39 5.39 -19.88
N ALA A 434 -3.59 6.44 -19.65
CA ALA A 434 -3.39 7.01 -18.33
C ALA A 434 -4.01 8.39 -18.21
N TYR A 435 -4.53 8.67 -17.02
CA TYR A 435 -5.22 9.91 -16.69
C TYR A 435 -4.73 10.42 -15.34
N LEU A 436 -4.50 11.74 -15.24
CA LEU A 436 -4.27 12.39 -13.95
C LEU A 436 -5.59 13.06 -13.54
N VAL A 437 -6.18 12.60 -12.44
CA VAL A 437 -7.46 13.10 -11.93
C VAL A 437 -7.20 13.88 -10.64
N ASN A 438 -7.56 15.16 -10.67
CA ASN A 438 -7.45 16.04 -9.51
C ASN A 438 -8.73 15.96 -8.67
N THR A 439 -8.62 15.42 -7.46
CA THR A 439 -9.71 15.35 -6.47
C THR A 439 -9.64 16.47 -5.43
N GLY A 440 -8.74 17.43 -5.63
CA GLY A 440 -8.47 18.55 -4.73
C GLY A 440 -9.28 19.81 -5.03
N TRP A 441 -8.61 20.93 -5.01
CA TRP A 441 -9.21 22.27 -5.11
C TRP A 441 -8.93 22.91 -6.46
N ASN A 442 -9.76 23.89 -6.81
CA ASN A 442 -9.57 24.73 -7.99
C ASN A 442 -9.58 26.21 -7.60
N GLY A 443 -9.61 27.12 -8.58
CA GLY A 443 -9.57 28.56 -8.37
C GLY A 443 -10.75 29.15 -7.59
N THR A 444 -11.83 28.41 -7.39
CA THR A 444 -12.96 28.83 -6.56
C THR A 444 -12.65 28.75 -5.05
N GLY A 445 -11.51 28.13 -4.67
CA GLY A 445 -11.18 27.84 -3.30
C GLY A 445 -11.97 26.69 -2.68
N LYS A 446 -12.78 26.01 -3.47
CA LYS A 446 -13.57 24.86 -3.05
C LYS A 446 -12.99 23.57 -3.64
N ARG A 447 -13.16 22.48 -2.92
CA ARG A 447 -12.79 21.15 -3.41
C ARG A 447 -13.73 20.74 -4.54
N ILE A 448 -13.17 20.13 -5.58
CA ILE A 448 -13.94 19.54 -6.68
C ILE A 448 -14.90 18.50 -6.06
N SER A 449 -16.17 18.56 -6.44
CA SER A 449 -17.19 17.69 -5.84
C SER A 449 -16.93 16.22 -6.15
N ILE A 450 -17.29 15.35 -5.21
CA ILE A 450 -17.22 13.89 -5.42
C ILE A 450 -18.10 13.46 -6.60
N ARG A 451 -19.21 14.17 -6.82
CA ARG A 451 -20.13 13.94 -7.94
C ARG A 451 -19.43 14.18 -9.28
N ASP A 452 -18.73 15.32 -9.42
CA ASP A 452 -18.00 15.64 -10.64
C ASP A 452 -16.85 14.67 -10.87
N THR A 453 -16.12 14.32 -9.82
CA THR A 453 -15.04 13.34 -9.91
C THR A 453 -15.53 11.96 -10.33
N ARG A 454 -16.65 11.49 -9.78
CA ARG A 454 -17.26 10.21 -10.21
C ARG A 454 -17.74 10.27 -11.65
N GLY A 455 -18.33 11.38 -12.07
CA GLY A 455 -18.71 11.60 -13.46
C GLY A 455 -17.52 11.52 -14.42
N ILE A 456 -16.41 12.13 -14.05
CA ILE A 456 -15.16 12.07 -14.82
C ILE A 456 -14.64 10.63 -14.90
N ILE A 457 -14.63 9.92 -13.80
CA ILE A 457 -14.17 8.51 -13.76
C ILE A 457 -15.10 7.64 -14.63
N ASP A 458 -16.39 7.82 -14.56
CA ASP A 458 -17.34 7.12 -15.44
C ASP A 458 -17.02 7.38 -16.92
N ASP A 459 -16.73 8.64 -17.30
CA ASP A 459 -16.37 9.01 -18.67
C ASP A 459 -15.02 8.44 -19.11
N ILE A 460 -14.10 8.21 -18.18
CA ILE A 460 -12.86 7.47 -18.45
C ILE A 460 -13.18 6.00 -18.70
N LEU A 461 -13.93 5.37 -17.81
CA LEU A 461 -14.18 3.93 -17.83
C LEU A 461 -15.05 3.50 -19.02
N ASP A 462 -16.03 4.31 -19.43
CA ASP A 462 -16.88 4.03 -20.60
C ASP A 462 -16.26 4.49 -21.93
N GLY A 463 -15.13 5.18 -21.90
CA GLY A 463 -14.43 5.65 -23.07
C GLY A 463 -14.95 6.99 -23.64
N ALA A 464 -15.92 7.64 -23.02
CA ALA A 464 -16.46 8.91 -23.47
C ALA A 464 -15.39 10.01 -23.57
N ILE A 465 -14.42 10.00 -22.67
CA ILE A 465 -13.32 10.99 -22.69
C ILE A 465 -12.49 10.91 -23.97
N LEU A 466 -12.34 9.73 -24.58
CA LEU A 466 -11.56 9.55 -25.81
C LEU A 466 -12.25 10.12 -27.04
N LYS A 467 -13.56 10.40 -26.95
CA LYS A 467 -14.38 11.01 -28.02
C LYS A 467 -14.58 12.51 -27.82
N ALA A 468 -14.17 13.03 -26.66
CA ALA A 468 -14.36 14.44 -26.33
C ALA A 468 -13.37 15.33 -27.07
N PRO A 469 -13.78 16.57 -27.45
CA PRO A 469 -12.82 17.57 -27.93
C PRO A 469 -11.85 17.97 -26.82
N THR A 470 -10.61 18.21 -27.21
CA THR A 470 -9.53 18.52 -26.27
C THR A 470 -8.77 19.79 -26.64
N LYS A 471 -8.04 20.33 -25.68
CA LYS A 471 -7.07 21.41 -25.88
C LYS A 471 -5.85 21.17 -24.98
N LYS A 472 -4.77 21.92 -25.23
CA LYS A 472 -3.55 21.85 -24.41
C LYS A 472 -3.57 22.92 -23.32
N LEU A 473 -3.18 22.51 -22.10
CA LEU A 473 -3.00 23.43 -20.99
C LEU A 473 -1.55 23.97 -20.99
N PRO A 474 -1.35 25.30 -20.90
CA PRO A 474 0.02 25.86 -20.82
C PRO A 474 0.82 25.34 -19.64
N ILE A 475 2.13 25.42 -19.73
CA ILE A 475 3.14 25.04 -18.72
C ILE A 475 3.28 23.52 -18.55
N PHE A 476 2.19 22.82 -18.30
CA PHE A 476 2.17 21.36 -18.11
C PHE A 476 2.00 20.58 -19.42
N ASP A 477 1.54 21.25 -20.47
CA ASP A 477 1.25 20.64 -21.77
C ASP A 477 0.27 19.44 -21.69
N PHE A 478 -0.62 19.45 -20.71
CA PHE A 478 -1.63 18.43 -20.57
C PHE A 478 -2.70 18.57 -21.64
N GLU A 479 -3.11 17.44 -22.20
CA GLU A 479 -4.31 17.34 -23.02
C GLU A 479 -5.53 17.26 -22.11
N ILE A 480 -6.41 18.26 -22.18
CA ILE A 480 -7.60 18.34 -21.34
C ILE A 480 -8.88 18.36 -22.18
N PRO A 481 -9.96 17.68 -21.76
CA PRO A 481 -11.23 17.76 -22.45
C PRO A 481 -11.86 19.13 -22.25
N THR A 482 -12.56 19.61 -23.27
CA THR A 482 -13.32 20.88 -23.22
C THR A 482 -14.78 20.65 -22.83
N GLU A 483 -15.25 19.43 -22.97
CA GLU A 483 -16.59 18.99 -22.54
C GLU A 483 -16.57 17.51 -22.20
N LEU A 484 -17.38 17.10 -21.23
CA LEU A 484 -17.60 15.70 -20.86
C LEU A 484 -19.06 15.49 -20.48
N PRO A 485 -19.65 14.31 -20.83
CA PRO A 485 -21.01 13.98 -20.40
C PRO A 485 -21.19 14.07 -18.88
N GLY A 486 -22.21 14.77 -18.42
CA GLY A 486 -22.57 14.85 -17.01
C GLY A 486 -21.63 15.69 -16.13
N VAL A 487 -20.67 16.38 -16.71
CA VAL A 487 -19.71 17.23 -16.00
C VAL A 487 -19.89 18.69 -16.44
N ASP A 488 -19.87 19.62 -15.48
CA ASP A 488 -19.92 21.05 -15.79
C ASP A 488 -18.66 21.45 -16.57
N PRO A 489 -18.78 21.93 -17.83
CA PRO A 489 -17.60 22.28 -18.62
C PRO A 489 -16.77 23.44 -18.04
N LYS A 490 -17.34 24.24 -17.14
CA LYS A 490 -16.64 25.37 -16.51
C LYS A 490 -15.51 24.94 -15.58
N ILE A 491 -15.51 23.69 -15.10
CA ILE A 491 -14.44 23.21 -14.21
C ILE A 491 -13.29 22.55 -14.95
N LEU A 492 -13.47 22.18 -16.22
CA LEU A 492 -12.50 21.35 -16.96
C LEU A 492 -11.19 22.05 -17.27
N ASP A 493 -11.21 23.37 -17.54
CA ASP A 493 -10.01 24.18 -17.62
C ASP A 493 -9.85 24.94 -16.30
N PRO A 494 -8.82 24.69 -15.52
CA PRO A 494 -8.67 25.30 -14.20
C PRO A 494 -8.57 26.85 -14.26
N ARG A 495 -8.14 27.42 -15.38
CA ARG A 495 -8.08 28.88 -15.57
C ARG A 495 -9.47 29.52 -15.51
N ASP A 496 -10.50 28.82 -15.96
CA ASP A 496 -11.89 29.30 -15.98
C ASP A 496 -12.53 29.31 -14.57
N THR A 497 -11.88 28.73 -13.58
CA THR A 497 -12.36 28.73 -12.18
C THR A 497 -11.87 29.95 -11.39
N TYR A 498 -10.96 30.73 -11.96
CA TYR A 498 -10.42 31.95 -11.37
C TYR A 498 -11.20 33.17 -11.86
N ALA A 499 -11.33 34.17 -11.00
CA ALA A 499 -11.85 35.49 -11.41
C ALA A 499 -10.92 36.17 -12.42
N ASN A 500 -9.60 36.02 -12.22
CA ASN A 500 -8.57 36.46 -13.14
C ASN A 500 -7.66 35.29 -13.52
N PRO A 501 -7.60 34.89 -14.80
CA PRO A 501 -6.74 33.79 -15.25
C PRO A 501 -5.24 33.97 -14.98
N GLU A 502 -4.77 35.21 -14.82
CA GLU A 502 -3.37 35.50 -14.48
C GLU A 502 -3.00 34.96 -13.08
N GLU A 503 -3.96 34.86 -12.17
CA GLU A 503 -3.75 34.25 -10.86
C GLU A 503 -3.41 32.76 -10.99
N TRP A 504 -4.05 32.05 -11.90
CA TRP A 504 -3.71 30.67 -12.20
C TRP A 504 -2.27 30.55 -12.70
N GLU A 505 -1.85 31.42 -13.61
CA GLU A 505 -0.48 31.37 -14.18
C GLU A 505 0.60 31.49 -13.11
N VAL A 506 0.43 32.39 -12.14
CA VAL A 506 1.36 32.58 -11.02
C VAL A 506 1.46 31.30 -10.18
N LYS A 507 0.32 30.72 -9.82
CA LYS A 507 0.27 29.49 -9.03
C LYS A 507 0.79 28.29 -9.81
N ALA A 508 0.51 28.23 -11.11
CA ALA A 508 0.97 27.16 -11.99
C ALA A 508 2.50 27.16 -12.12
N LYS A 509 3.12 28.33 -12.25
CA LYS A 509 4.59 28.47 -12.26
C LYS A 509 5.21 28.00 -10.95
N ASP A 510 4.63 28.36 -9.81
CA ASP A 510 5.07 27.90 -8.49
C ASP A 510 5.01 26.38 -8.37
N LEU A 511 3.87 25.79 -8.71
CA LEU A 511 3.72 24.34 -8.67
C LEU A 511 4.66 23.63 -9.68
N ALA A 512 4.82 24.18 -10.87
CA ALA A 512 5.74 23.66 -11.88
C ALA A 512 7.19 23.63 -11.39
N GLU A 513 7.65 24.69 -10.71
CA GLU A 513 8.98 24.73 -10.09
C GLU A 513 9.16 23.63 -9.05
N ARG A 514 8.13 23.35 -8.27
CA ARG A 514 8.14 22.28 -7.25
C ARG A 514 8.26 20.91 -7.88
N PHE A 515 7.52 20.64 -8.96
CA PHE A 515 7.66 19.40 -9.74
C PHE A 515 9.07 19.24 -10.31
N ILE A 516 9.59 20.28 -10.94
CA ILE A 516 10.92 20.27 -11.56
C ILE A 516 12.00 19.99 -10.50
N LYS A 517 11.92 20.68 -9.36
CA LYS A 517 12.86 20.48 -8.25
C LYS A 517 12.81 19.04 -7.72
N ASN A 518 11.61 18.52 -7.50
CA ASN A 518 11.45 17.13 -7.04
C ASN A 518 12.01 16.12 -8.05
N PHE A 519 11.79 16.35 -9.33
CA PHE A 519 12.19 15.39 -10.37
C PHE A 519 13.70 15.24 -10.52
N LYS A 520 14.50 16.20 -10.06
CA LYS A 520 15.97 16.16 -10.13
C LYS A 520 16.56 14.89 -9.52
N LYS A 521 15.92 14.34 -8.47
CA LYS A 521 16.37 13.10 -7.81
C LYS A 521 16.32 11.85 -8.68
N TYR A 522 15.58 11.90 -9.80
CA TYR A 522 15.48 10.79 -10.76
C TYR A 522 16.41 10.93 -11.96
N THR A 523 17.10 12.06 -12.08
CA THR A 523 17.98 12.35 -13.22
C THR A 523 19.40 11.78 -13.07
N ASN A 524 19.62 10.96 -12.06
CA ASN A 524 20.89 10.27 -11.83
C ASN A 524 21.09 9.01 -12.72
N ASN A 525 20.12 8.70 -13.57
CA ASN A 525 20.25 7.69 -14.61
C ASN A 525 19.71 8.20 -15.95
N ALA A 526 19.99 7.48 -17.04
CA ALA A 526 19.59 7.86 -18.39
C ALA A 526 18.07 7.90 -18.57
N ALA A 527 17.34 6.93 -17.96
CA ALA A 527 15.89 6.85 -18.06
C ALA A 527 15.22 8.08 -17.45
N GLY A 528 15.66 8.53 -16.28
CA GLY A 528 15.14 9.73 -15.64
C GLY A 528 15.47 11.00 -16.41
N LYS A 529 16.70 11.13 -16.91
CA LYS A 529 17.10 12.29 -17.73
C LYS A 529 16.23 12.43 -18.98
N ALA A 530 15.89 11.33 -19.64
CA ALA A 530 15.07 11.32 -20.84
C ALA A 530 13.62 11.83 -20.61
N LEU A 531 13.15 11.86 -19.36
CA LEU A 531 11.78 12.24 -19.03
C LEU A 531 11.63 13.72 -18.65
N VAL A 532 12.70 14.46 -18.46
CA VAL A 532 12.65 15.87 -18.02
C VAL A 532 11.75 16.72 -18.93
N ALA A 533 11.80 16.51 -20.24
CA ALA A 533 11.00 17.23 -21.21
C ALA A 533 9.49 16.91 -21.14
N ALA A 534 9.09 15.82 -20.50
CA ALA A 534 7.69 15.44 -20.31
C ALA A 534 7.02 16.15 -19.11
N GLY A 535 7.81 16.74 -18.25
CA GLY A 535 7.35 17.53 -17.11
C GLY A 535 7.00 18.97 -17.49
N PRO A 536 6.66 19.79 -16.48
CA PRO A 536 6.37 21.20 -16.72
C PRO A 536 7.55 21.95 -17.35
N GLN A 537 7.22 22.89 -18.22
CA GLN A 537 8.20 23.78 -18.88
C GLN A 537 7.90 25.23 -18.49
N LEU A 538 8.92 25.95 -18.02
CA LEU A 538 8.85 27.35 -17.61
C LEU A 538 9.49 28.27 -18.66
#